data_55d62a69aee16b5831b0598970eb00a3
#
_entry.id   55d62a69aee16b5831b0598970eb00a3
#
_cell.length_a   1.000
_cell.length_b   1.000
_cell.length_c   1.000
_cell.angle_alpha   90.00
_cell.angle_beta   90.00
_cell.angle_gamma   90.00
#
_symmetry.space_group_name_H-M   'P 1'
#
loop_
_entity.id
_entity.type
_entity.pdbx_description
1 polymer ?
#
loop_
_entity_poly.entity_id
_entity_poly.type
_entity_poly.pdbx_seq_one_letter_code
_entity_poly.pdbx_strand_id
1 'polypeptide(L)'
;SEYIPQDEIKNLIQEDLPFIKSENKSENKIKFKLPNFNLLKIPTKKERENFEKNEAHDPEFLEKILMDFSVNGKIKKVSHGPVVTLNEFEPAAGVKVSKIINLSDDIARNTSSESARIATIPGRSTIGIELPNSSRENVYLSEILSNNDFLKKDIRLPIALGKNIS
;
A
#
# COMPACT_ATOMS: atom_id res chain seq x y z
N SER A 1 -43.24 -42.35 -35.82
CA SER A 1 -42.85 -40.96 -35.47
C SER A 1 -43.72 -40.04 -36.28
N GLU A 2 -44.69 -39.43 -35.63
CA GLU A 2 -45.54 -38.41 -36.23
C GLU A 2 -44.68 -37.15 -36.48
N TYR A 3 -44.66 -36.74 -37.77
CA TYR A 3 -44.00 -35.51 -38.19
C TYR A 3 -44.97 -34.37 -37.88
N ILE A 4 -44.57 -33.50 -36.93
CA ILE A 4 -45.31 -32.26 -36.64
C ILE A 4 -44.80 -31.19 -37.60
N PRO A 5 -45.71 -30.60 -38.45
CA PRO A 5 -45.35 -29.55 -39.41
C PRO A 5 -44.83 -28.33 -38.64
N GLN A 6 -43.77 -27.69 -39.18
CA GLN A 6 -43.13 -26.49 -38.53
C GLN A 6 -44.12 -25.31 -38.39
N ASP A 7 -45.18 -25.25 -39.14
CA ASP A 7 -46.17 -24.17 -39.04
C ASP A 7 -47.07 -24.28 -37.82
N GLU A 8 -47.24 -25.48 -37.23
CA GLU A 8 -47.96 -25.65 -35.98
C GLU A 8 -47.13 -25.28 -34.74
N ILE A 9 -45.79 -25.33 -34.87
CA ILE A 9 -44.87 -24.93 -33.78
C ILE A 9 -44.93 -23.42 -33.55
N LYS A 10 -45.18 -22.60 -34.59
CA LYS A 10 -45.30 -21.15 -34.45
C LYS A 10 -46.46 -20.68 -33.61
N ASN A 11 -47.53 -21.51 -33.52
CA ASN A 11 -48.71 -21.21 -32.72
C ASN A 11 -48.56 -21.65 -31.25
N LEU A 12 -47.45 -22.32 -30.91
CA LEU A 12 -47.10 -22.71 -29.55
C LEU A 12 -46.14 -21.71 -28.90
N ILE A 13 -45.91 -20.57 -29.55
CA ILE A 13 -45.16 -19.48 -28.90
C ILE A 13 -46.02 -19.01 -27.75
N GLN A 14 -45.55 -19.32 -26.56
CA GLN A 14 -46.13 -18.96 -25.30
C GLN A 14 -46.45 -17.46 -25.29
N GLU A 15 -47.69 -17.07 -25.01
CA GLU A 15 -48.05 -15.68 -24.82
C GLU A 15 -47.10 -15.07 -23.81
N ASP A 16 -46.57 -13.89 -24.09
CA ASP A 16 -45.66 -13.16 -23.21
C ASP A 16 -46.24 -13.13 -21.80
N LEU A 17 -45.47 -13.65 -20.82
CA LEU A 17 -45.84 -13.63 -19.44
C LEU A 17 -46.21 -12.19 -19.03
N PRO A 18 -47.36 -11.98 -18.32
CA PRO A 18 -47.89 -10.62 -18.07
C PRO A 18 -46.94 -9.68 -17.33
N PHE A 19 -45.85 -10.17 -16.79
CA PHE A 19 -44.80 -9.38 -16.15
C PHE A 19 -43.63 -9.04 -17.10
N ILE A 20 -43.62 -9.52 -18.36
CA ILE A 20 -42.61 -9.14 -19.38
C ILE A 20 -43.16 -8.01 -20.28
N LYS A 21 -44.32 -7.43 -19.98
CA LYS A 21 -44.60 -6.10 -20.53
C LYS A 21 -43.57 -5.15 -20.00
N SER A 22 -42.47 -5.04 -20.73
CA SER A 22 -41.58 -3.92 -20.59
C SER A 22 -42.39 -2.66 -20.85
N GLU A 23 -42.95 -2.07 -19.79
CA GLU A 23 -43.26 -0.66 -19.86
C GLU A 23 -41.93 -0.02 -20.31
N ASN A 24 -41.97 0.65 -21.47
CA ASN A 24 -40.98 1.61 -21.88
C ASN A 24 -41.00 2.76 -20.83
N LYS A 25 -40.63 2.42 -19.58
CA LYS A 25 -40.17 3.40 -18.62
C LYS A 25 -38.93 3.98 -19.28
N SER A 26 -39.06 5.21 -19.75
CA SER A 26 -37.92 6.05 -20.03
C SER A 26 -36.92 5.74 -18.94
N GLU A 27 -35.84 5.06 -19.27
CA GLU A 27 -34.73 4.81 -18.35
C GLU A 27 -34.27 6.20 -17.92
N ASN A 28 -34.83 6.66 -16.81
CA ASN A 28 -34.16 7.69 -16.01
C ASN A 28 -32.85 7.00 -15.60
N LYS A 29 -31.85 7.09 -16.48
CA LYS A 29 -30.49 6.69 -16.19
C LYS A 29 -30.12 7.47 -14.95
N ILE A 30 -30.30 6.85 -13.79
CA ILE A 30 -29.82 7.38 -12.51
C ILE A 30 -28.34 7.57 -12.75
N LYS A 31 -27.96 8.83 -13.02
CA LYS A 31 -26.55 9.19 -13.19
C LYS A 31 -25.89 8.90 -11.87
N PHE A 32 -25.29 7.74 -11.75
CA PHE A 32 -24.50 7.37 -10.58
C PHE A 32 -23.46 8.48 -10.35
N LYS A 33 -23.53 9.13 -9.19
CA LYS A 33 -22.59 10.16 -8.80
C LYS A 33 -21.77 9.63 -7.64
N LEU A 34 -20.46 9.57 -7.83
CA LEU A 34 -19.54 9.17 -6.77
C LEU A 34 -19.66 10.13 -5.58
N PRO A 35 -19.51 9.63 -4.35
CA PRO A 35 -19.42 10.47 -3.16
C PRO A 35 -18.32 11.52 -3.30
N ASN A 36 -18.54 12.70 -2.75
CA ASN A 36 -17.56 13.76 -2.75
C ASN A 36 -16.44 13.44 -1.74
N PHE A 37 -15.17 13.69 -2.10
CA PHE A 37 -14.01 13.53 -1.22
C PHE A 37 -14.11 14.40 0.06
N ASN A 38 -14.90 15.46 0.08
CA ASN A 38 -15.14 16.30 1.25
C ASN A 38 -15.82 15.56 2.41
N LEU A 39 -16.37 14.37 2.18
CA LEU A 39 -16.90 13.50 3.23
C LEU A 39 -15.79 12.80 4.03
N LEU A 40 -14.57 12.79 3.53
CA LEU A 40 -13.43 12.16 4.18
C LEU A 40 -12.67 13.17 5.04
N LYS A 41 -12.14 12.70 6.17
CA LYS A 41 -11.27 13.51 7.01
C LYS A 41 -9.99 13.89 6.26
N ILE A 42 -9.66 15.19 6.26
CA ILE A 42 -8.42 15.72 5.67
C ILE A 42 -7.48 16.08 6.83
N PRO A 43 -6.20 15.69 6.79
CA PRO A 43 -5.25 16.03 7.84
C PRO A 43 -5.05 17.56 7.92
N THR A 44 -4.97 18.07 9.13
CA THR A 44 -4.66 19.47 9.38
C THR A 44 -3.16 19.75 9.21
N LYS A 45 -2.79 21.01 8.93
CA LYS A 45 -1.37 21.39 8.84
C LYS A 45 -0.59 21.05 10.12
N LYS A 46 -1.20 21.23 11.29
CA LYS A 46 -0.57 20.89 12.58
C LYS A 46 -0.29 19.40 12.75
N GLU A 47 -1.18 18.55 12.25
CA GLU A 47 -0.96 17.09 12.27
C GLU A 47 0.24 16.71 11.39
N ARG A 48 0.44 17.36 10.25
CA ARG A 48 1.59 17.12 9.35
C ARG A 48 2.90 17.64 9.93
N GLU A 49 2.93 18.86 10.49
CA GLU A 49 4.15 19.47 11.05
C GLU A 49 4.68 18.74 12.28
N ASN A 50 3.81 18.08 13.05
CA ASN A 50 4.24 17.30 14.21
C ASN A 50 5.01 16.02 13.84
N PHE A 51 4.84 15.50 12.62
CA PHE A 51 5.51 14.30 12.15
C PHE A 51 6.91 14.57 11.59
N GLU A 52 7.14 15.73 10.99
CA GLU A 52 8.46 16.11 10.46
C GLU A 52 9.52 16.30 11.57
N LYS A 53 9.09 16.49 12.83
CA LYS A 53 9.98 16.68 13.99
C LYS A 53 10.32 15.42 14.76
N ASN A 54 9.66 14.30 14.48
CA ASN A 54 9.98 13.04 15.15
C ASN A 54 11.27 12.48 14.55
N GLU A 55 12.31 12.52 15.39
CA GLU A 55 13.65 12.06 15.13
C GLU A 55 13.63 10.70 14.44
N ALA A 56 13.91 10.73 13.16
CA ALA A 56 14.36 9.53 12.47
C ALA A 56 15.59 9.02 13.23
N HIS A 57 15.66 7.73 13.45
CA HIS A 57 16.88 7.13 14.00
C HIS A 57 18.06 7.61 13.17
N ASP A 58 18.99 8.31 13.83
CA ASP A 58 20.18 8.89 13.18
C ASP A 58 20.93 7.78 12.44
N PRO A 59 21.15 7.92 11.12
CA PRO A 59 21.91 6.95 10.35
C PRO A 59 23.27 6.65 10.94
N GLU A 60 23.97 7.66 11.46
CA GLU A 60 25.29 7.50 12.07
C GLU A 60 25.23 6.66 13.35
N PHE A 61 24.15 6.78 14.11
CA PHE A 61 23.93 5.96 15.30
C PHE A 61 23.72 4.50 14.95
N LEU A 62 22.93 4.21 13.89
CA LEU A 62 22.72 2.84 13.42
C LEU A 62 24.01 2.24 12.82
N GLU A 63 24.81 3.02 12.07
CA GLU A 63 26.11 2.58 11.58
C GLU A 63 27.06 2.21 12.73
N LYS A 64 27.07 2.99 13.81
CA LYS A 64 27.87 2.71 15.00
C LYS A 64 27.45 1.42 15.67
N ILE A 65 26.15 1.19 15.87
CA ILE A 65 25.63 -0.07 16.42
C ILE A 65 26.10 -1.26 15.58
N LEU A 66 25.97 -1.18 14.25
CA LEU A 66 26.40 -2.24 13.33
C LEU A 66 27.90 -2.49 13.43
N MET A 67 28.70 -1.44 13.56
CA MET A 67 30.15 -1.52 13.73
C MET A 67 30.53 -2.21 15.05
N ASP A 68 29.82 -1.95 16.14
CA ASP A 68 30.01 -2.61 17.44
C ASP A 68 29.80 -4.13 17.35
N PHE A 69 28.89 -4.58 16.45
CA PHE A 69 28.71 -5.99 16.12
C PHE A 69 29.66 -6.50 15.02
N SER A 70 30.71 -5.77 14.70
CA SER A 70 31.68 -6.11 13.65
C SER A 70 31.01 -6.25 12.26
N VAL A 71 30.05 -5.41 11.97
CA VAL A 71 29.40 -5.26 10.68
C VAL A 71 29.77 -3.89 10.10
N ASN A 72 30.77 -3.86 9.25
CA ASN A 72 31.22 -2.65 8.59
C ASN A 72 30.35 -2.36 7.36
N GLY A 73 30.01 -1.11 7.12
CA GLY A 73 29.24 -0.66 5.97
C GLY A 73 28.79 0.79 6.14
N LYS A 74 27.92 1.25 5.25
CA LYS A 74 27.36 2.60 5.28
C LYS A 74 25.89 2.61 4.91
N ILE A 75 25.14 3.52 5.51
CA ILE A 75 23.75 3.80 5.11
C ILE A 75 23.78 4.71 3.88
N LYS A 76 23.22 4.23 2.78
CA LYS A 76 23.16 4.95 1.51
C LYS A 76 21.92 5.81 1.37
N LYS A 77 20.82 5.35 1.94
CA LYS A 77 19.54 6.03 1.84
C LYS A 77 18.69 5.77 3.08
N VAL A 78 17.98 6.80 3.52
CA VAL A 78 16.95 6.69 4.54
C VAL A 78 15.62 7.10 3.94
N SER A 79 14.61 6.24 4.07
CA SER A 79 13.25 6.50 3.59
C SER A 79 12.30 6.48 4.78
N HIS A 80 11.67 7.62 5.05
CA HIS A 80 10.75 7.77 6.16
C HIS A 80 9.33 7.42 5.70
N GLY A 81 8.77 6.37 6.29
CA GLY A 81 7.36 6.01 6.13
C GLY A 81 6.52 6.48 7.33
N PRO A 82 5.20 6.33 7.26
CA PRO A 82 4.29 6.77 8.32
C PRO A 82 4.40 5.94 9.61
N VAL A 83 4.87 4.72 9.53
CA VAL A 83 4.94 3.77 10.65
C VAL A 83 6.36 3.29 10.91
N VAL A 84 7.16 3.12 9.86
CA VAL A 84 8.51 2.61 9.92
C VAL A 84 9.45 3.46 9.08
N THR A 85 10.71 3.51 9.47
CA THR A 85 11.81 4.11 8.68
C THR A 85 12.65 2.98 8.10
N LEU A 86 12.88 3.02 6.78
CA LEU A 86 13.74 2.09 6.06
C LEU A 86 15.12 2.70 5.87
N ASN A 87 16.14 2.04 6.42
CA ASN A 87 17.54 2.37 6.22
C ASN A 87 18.16 1.39 5.22
N GLU A 88 18.60 1.87 4.07
CA GLU A 88 19.30 1.06 3.07
C GLU A 88 20.80 1.01 3.42
N PHE A 89 21.24 -0.08 4.02
CA PHE A 89 22.60 -0.31 4.44
C PHE A 89 23.39 -1.07 3.38
N GLU A 90 24.55 -0.54 2.99
CA GLU A 90 25.50 -1.20 2.11
C GLU A 90 26.61 -1.82 2.94
N PRO A 91 26.66 -3.15 3.10
CA PRO A 91 27.74 -3.79 3.86
C PRO A 91 29.06 -3.71 3.12
N ALA A 92 30.14 -3.64 3.87
CA ALA A 92 31.48 -3.73 3.31
C ALA A 92 31.74 -5.10 2.68
N ALA A 93 32.70 -5.16 1.77
CA ALA A 93 33.09 -6.41 1.11
C ALA A 93 33.48 -7.49 2.14
N GLY A 94 32.97 -8.70 1.94
CA GLY A 94 33.22 -9.85 2.82
C GLY A 94 32.25 -10.01 3.99
N VAL A 95 31.36 -9.06 4.25
CA VAL A 95 30.31 -9.18 5.27
C VAL A 95 29.18 -10.08 4.76
N LYS A 96 28.87 -11.15 5.50
CA LYS A 96 27.78 -12.06 5.14
C LYS A 96 26.44 -11.45 5.50
N VAL A 97 25.50 -11.46 4.55
CA VAL A 97 24.12 -10.95 4.74
C VAL A 97 23.41 -11.66 5.90
N SER A 98 23.59 -12.97 6.03
CA SER A 98 22.99 -13.75 7.13
C SER A 98 23.45 -13.27 8.51
N LYS A 99 24.70 -12.77 8.65
CA LYS A 99 25.18 -12.20 9.90
C LYS A 99 24.33 -10.97 10.28
N ILE A 100 24.01 -10.11 9.31
CA ILE A 100 23.25 -8.88 9.55
C ILE A 100 21.79 -9.23 9.90
N ILE A 101 21.19 -10.17 9.16
CA ILE A 101 19.80 -10.59 9.41
C ILE A 101 19.63 -11.15 10.82
N ASN A 102 20.61 -11.91 11.32
CA ASN A 102 20.57 -12.50 12.66
C ASN A 102 20.73 -11.47 13.79
N LEU A 103 21.14 -10.23 13.48
CA LEU A 103 21.27 -9.15 14.45
C LEU A 103 19.97 -8.35 14.67
N SER A 104 18.85 -8.78 14.10
CA SER A 104 17.58 -8.04 14.19
C SER A 104 17.19 -7.70 15.63
N ASP A 105 17.23 -8.67 16.52
CA ASP A 105 16.86 -8.49 17.94
C ASP A 105 17.89 -7.61 18.69
N ASP A 106 19.16 -7.76 18.36
CA ASP A 106 20.23 -6.93 18.95
C ASP A 106 20.12 -5.47 18.50
N ILE A 107 19.82 -5.25 17.23
CA ILE A 107 19.59 -3.90 16.69
C ILE A 107 18.35 -3.29 17.32
N ALA A 108 17.23 -4.01 17.40
CA ALA A 108 16.01 -3.54 18.05
C ALA A 108 16.28 -3.11 19.49
N ARG A 109 17.00 -3.90 20.27
CA ARG A 109 17.37 -3.58 21.65
C ARG A 109 18.25 -2.33 21.75
N ASN A 110 19.28 -2.22 20.91
CA ASN A 110 20.23 -1.10 20.96
C ASN A 110 19.62 0.21 20.44
N THR A 111 18.62 0.15 19.56
CA THR A 111 17.85 1.30 19.09
C THR A 111 16.64 1.62 19.97
N SER A 112 16.42 0.88 21.05
CA SER A 112 15.22 0.97 21.90
C SER A 112 13.91 0.85 21.10
N SER A 113 13.94 0.08 20.02
CA SER A 113 12.79 -0.17 19.14
C SER A 113 12.06 -1.46 19.57
N GLU A 114 10.76 -1.53 19.33
CA GLU A 114 9.97 -2.74 19.62
C GLU A 114 10.44 -3.96 18.80
N SER A 115 10.93 -3.71 17.59
CA SER A 115 11.43 -4.74 16.66
C SER A 115 12.32 -4.11 15.62
N ALA A 116 13.15 -4.92 14.94
CA ALA A 116 13.83 -4.53 13.72
C ALA A 116 13.59 -5.58 12.64
N ARG A 117 13.25 -5.18 11.44
CA ARG A 117 13.12 -6.09 10.31
C ARG A 117 14.26 -5.87 9.35
N ILE A 118 15.00 -6.94 9.06
CA ILE A 118 16.15 -6.89 8.15
C ILE A 118 15.89 -7.81 6.98
N ALA A 119 15.95 -7.26 5.78
CA ALA A 119 15.70 -8.00 4.55
C ALA A 119 16.59 -7.51 3.40
N THR A 120 16.90 -8.40 2.47
CA THR A 120 17.56 -8.02 1.23
C THR A 120 16.60 -7.26 0.32
N ILE A 121 17.10 -6.24 -0.39
CA ILE A 121 16.32 -5.49 -1.37
C ILE A 121 16.57 -6.11 -2.74
N PRO A 122 15.54 -6.65 -3.43
CA PRO A 122 15.71 -7.26 -4.74
C PRO A 122 16.36 -6.29 -5.74
N GLY A 123 17.37 -6.78 -6.47
CA GLY A 123 18.06 -5.99 -7.49
C GLY A 123 19.04 -4.93 -6.97
N ARG A 124 19.33 -4.91 -5.66
CA ARG A 124 20.32 -4.01 -5.04
C ARG A 124 21.33 -4.77 -4.20
N SER A 125 22.53 -4.20 -4.04
CA SER A 125 23.57 -4.69 -3.12
C SER A 125 23.32 -4.28 -1.67
N THR A 126 22.28 -3.46 -1.42
CA THR A 126 21.93 -2.94 -0.10
C THR A 126 20.95 -3.86 0.62
N ILE A 127 21.00 -3.80 1.95
CA ILE A 127 20.10 -4.50 2.86
C ILE A 127 19.19 -3.47 3.49
N GLY A 128 17.89 -3.72 3.51
CA GLY A 128 16.91 -2.89 4.18
C GLY A 128 16.85 -3.20 5.66
N ILE A 129 17.06 -2.21 6.51
CA ILE A 129 16.85 -2.26 7.96
C ILE A 129 15.66 -1.36 8.26
N GLU A 130 14.53 -1.97 8.59
CA GLU A 130 13.29 -1.28 8.93
C GLU A 130 13.19 -1.17 10.46
N LEU A 131 13.04 0.05 10.96
CA LEU A 131 12.83 0.35 12.37
C LEU A 131 11.49 1.07 12.54
N PRO A 132 10.67 0.69 13.53
CA PRO A 132 9.42 1.38 13.79
C PRO A 132 9.70 2.80 14.29
N ASN A 133 8.90 3.74 13.81
CA ASN A 133 8.97 5.12 14.26
C ASN A 133 8.47 5.21 15.72
N SER A 134 9.08 6.07 16.53
CA SER A 134 8.64 6.35 17.91
C SER A 134 7.23 6.93 17.95
N SER A 135 6.84 7.64 16.90
CA SER A 135 5.50 8.19 16.70
C SER A 135 4.97 7.71 15.35
N ARG A 136 3.77 7.12 15.36
CA ARG A 136 3.11 6.61 14.14
C ARG A 136 2.24 7.70 13.53
N GLU A 137 2.40 7.93 12.24
CA GLU A 137 1.57 8.85 11.46
C GLU A 137 0.26 8.18 11.03
N ASN A 138 -0.84 8.90 11.15
CA ASN A 138 -2.11 8.46 10.58
C ASN A 138 -2.14 8.69 9.07
N VAL A 139 -2.32 7.64 8.30
CA VAL A 139 -2.52 7.74 6.85
C VAL A 139 -4.01 7.88 6.58
N TYR A 140 -4.41 9.01 6.02
CA TYR A 140 -5.81 9.30 5.71
C TYR A 140 -6.18 8.78 4.32
N LEU A 141 -7.34 8.12 4.23
CA LEU A 141 -7.87 7.62 2.96
C LEU A 141 -8.03 8.75 1.92
N SER A 142 -8.38 9.97 2.38
CA SER A 142 -8.47 11.16 1.52
C SER A 142 -7.18 11.46 0.76
N GLU A 143 -6.02 11.26 1.38
CA GLU A 143 -4.72 11.51 0.75
C GLU A 143 -4.42 10.50 -0.36
N ILE A 144 -4.80 9.23 -0.16
CA ILE A 144 -4.59 8.18 -1.15
C ILE A 144 -5.51 8.37 -2.35
N LEU A 145 -6.80 8.63 -2.09
CA LEU A 145 -7.81 8.81 -3.14
C LEU A 145 -7.60 10.10 -3.95
N SER A 146 -6.98 11.12 -3.36
CA SER A 146 -6.65 12.39 -4.03
C SER A 146 -5.35 12.33 -4.83
N ASN A 147 -4.59 11.23 -4.72
CA ASN A 147 -3.33 11.09 -5.45
C ASN A 147 -3.59 10.92 -6.94
N ASN A 148 -2.74 11.58 -7.76
CA ASN A 148 -2.80 11.48 -9.21
C ASN A 148 -2.67 10.04 -9.73
N ASP A 149 -1.90 9.20 -9.03
CA ASP A 149 -1.74 7.80 -9.41
C ASP A 149 -3.04 7.01 -9.26
N PHE A 150 -3.84 7.31 -8.23
CA PHE A 150 -5.15 6.69 -8.03
C PHE A 150 -6.17 7.16 -9.08
N LEU A 151 -6.06 8.41 -9.53
CA LEU A 151 -6.97 9.05 -10.48
C LEU A 151 -6.67 8.72 -11.95
N LYS A 152 -5.63 7.93 -12.25
CA LYS A 152 -5.30 7.52 -13.61
C LYS A 152 -6.45 6.74 -14.24
N LYS A 153 -6.89 7.18 -15.42
CA LYS A 153 -8.02 6.58 -16.17
C LYS A 153 -7.72 5.18 -16.71
N ASP A 154 -6.47 4.78 -16.78
CA ASP A 154 -6.03 3.49 -17.31
C ASP A 154 -6.29 2.32 -16.36
N ILE A 155 -6.54 2.62 -15.08
CA ILE A 155 -6.82 1.61 -14.07
C ILE A 155 -8.33 1.38 -14.01
N ARG A 156 -8.77 0.17 -14.37
CA ARG A 156 -10.20 -0.18 -14.39
C ARG A 156 -10.80 -0.31 -12.99
N LEU A 157 -10.03 -0.81 -12.03
CA LEU A 157 -10.45 -1.01 -10.65
C LEU A 157 -9.32 -0.62 -9.70
N PRO A 158 -9.19 0.68 -9.36
CA PRO A 158 -8.19 1.13 -8.41
C PRO A 158 -8.60 0.74 -6.98
N ILE A 159 -7.67 0.19 -6.22
CA ILE A 159 -7.86 -0.18 -4.81
C ILE A 159 -6.86 0.60 -3.97
N ALA A 160 -7.36 1.40 -3.02
CA ALA A 160 -6.55 2.14 -2.07
C ALA A 160 -6.14 1.24 -0.91
N LEU A 161 -4.87 0.81 -0.85
CA LEU A 161 -4.35 -0.07 0.20
C LEU A 161 -3.54 0.70 1.26
N GLY A 162 -2.82 1.74 0.89
CA GLY A 162 -1.95 2.49 1.78
C GLY A 162 -0.87 3.26 1.03
N LYS A 163 0.07 3.83 1.79
CA LYS A 163 1.29 4.47 1.27
C LYS A 163 2.47 3.49 1.34
N ASN A 164 3.33 3.53 0.34
CA ASN A 164 4.61 2.81 0.35
C ASN A 164 5.68 3.61 1.11
N ILE A 165 6.73 2.94 1.58
CA ILE A 165 7.89 3.54 2.27
C ILE A 165 8.90 4.12 1.27
N SER A 166 8.83 3.69 0.00
CA SER A 166 9.76 4.08 -1.09
C SER A 166 9.17 5.13 -2.00
#